data_73b999ee396238e42fe300a24efb555e
#
_entry.id   73b999ee396238e42fe300a24efb555e
#
_cell.length_a   1.000
_cell.length_b   1.000
_cell.length_c   1.000
_cell.angle_alpha   90.00
_cell.angle_beta   90.00
_cell.angle_gamma   90.00
#
_symmetry.space_group_name_H-M   'P 1'
#
loop_
_entity.id
_entity.type
_entity.pdbx_description
1 polymer ?
#
loop_
_entity_poly.entity_id
_entity_poly.type
_entity_poly.pdbx_seq_one_letter_code
_entity_poly.pdbx_strand_id
1 'polypeptide(L)'
;MKIATFIACCAAVLAAAPLYAQSKASSTAADTKEAAVPKSGVRFVICSPSNAQLPSPLYYKSGKDYKTVNISSRIPSRRIRPEGGKIEFWDEDPAEAAAAAKEKGEKRKEPKPVISIEVPAGGGKLLCIVVPGKELAQTQTYFLKESDFPKKGMHIINFSSFPLKMVLSEKGDFSDPVEKTVGVFRRDEGISKNNTWSYVGEEAGKSIAFALMYKGKEDKEFKRLKASRFSVSGQQAQINMVVKDGTRNIPKLLSIQLMEDK
;
A
#
# COMPACT_ATOMS: atom_id res chain seq x y z
N MET A 1 9.30 25.60 -63.76
CA MET A 1 8.59 24.98 -64.90
C MET A 1 8.13 23.57 -64.50
N LYS A 2 6.84 23.33 -64.73
CA LYS A 2 6.06 22.09 -64.62
C LYS A 2 5.49 21.75 -63.25
N ILE A 3 4.28 22.19 -63.14
CA ILE A 3 3.13 21.74 -62.34
C ILE A 3 2.76 20.32 -62.70
N ALA A 4 2.47 19.49 -61.74
CA ALA A 4 1.67 18.30 -61.94
C ALA A 4 0.74 18.12 -60.75
N THR A 5 -0.48 18.47 -61.02
CA THR A 5 -1.73 18.21 -60.32
C THR A 5 -1.97 16.70 -60.27
N PHE A 6 -2.32 16.09 -59.13
CA PHE A 6 -2.97 14.83 -59.07
C PHE A 6 -4.23 14.89 -58.22
N ILE A 7 -5.28 14.47 -58.85
CA ILE A 7 -6.69 14.52 -58.56
C ILE A 7 -7.06 13.50 -57.50
N ALA A 8 -8.04 13.88 -56.68
CA ALA A 8 -8.75 13.13 -55.68
C ALA A 8 -9.39 11.84 -56.24
N CYS A 9 -9.39 10.80 -55.45
CA CYS A 9 -10.38 9.73 -55.52
C CYS A 9 -10.89 9.42 -54.13
N CYS A 10 -12.12 9.91 -53.84
CA CYS A 10 -12.91 9.47 -52.72
C CYS A 10 -13.42 8.09 -53.00
N ALA A 11 -13.04 7.11 -52.22
CA ALA A 11 -13.75 5.83 -52.15
C ALA A 11 -14.38 5.72 -50.76
N ALA A 12 -15.71 5.87 -50.75
CA ALA A 12 -16.54 5.60 -49.58
C ALA A 12 -16.60 4.09 -49.37
N VAL A 13 -16.03 3.60 -48.31
CA VAL A 13 -16.22 2.23 -47.82
C VAL A 13 -17.29 2.27 -46.72
N LEU A 14 -18.49 1.83 -47.09
CA LEU A 14 -19.52 1.48 -46.11
C LEU A 14 -19.07 0.22 -45.36
N ALA A 15 -18.64 0.35 -44.16
CA ALA A 15 -18.42 -0.78 -43.26
C ALA A 15 -19.71 -1.03 -42.48
N ALA A 16 -20.32 -2.16 -42.73
CA ALA A 16 -21.46 -2.69 -41.97
C ALA A 16 -21.01 -3.02 -40.56
N ALA A 17 -21.63 -2.38 -39.58
CA ALA A 17 -21.43 -2.70 -38.16
C ALA A 17 -22.16 -4.02 -37.84
N PRO A 18 -21.53 -4.99 -37.15
CA PRO A 18 -22.27 -6.13 -36.64
C PRO A 18 -23.12 -5.69 -35.44
N LEU A 19 -24.42 -5.96 -35.53
CA LEU A 19 -25.34 -5.89 -34.40
C LEU A 19 -24.92 -6.91 -33.34
N TYR A 20 -24.24 -6.43 -32.28
CA TYR A 20 -24.10 -7.20 -31.06
C TYR A 20 -25.45 -7.20 -30.34
N ALA A 21 -26.08 -8.34 -30.31
CA ALA A 21 -27.24 -8.60 -29.47
C ALA A 21 -26.80 -8.45 -28.00
N GLN A 22 -27.25 -7.37 -27.35
CA GLN A 22 -27.17 -7.24 -25.90
C GLN A 22 -28.11 -8.26 -25.27
N SER A 23 -27.55 -9.37 -24.78
CA SER A 23 -28.24 -10.21 -23.83
C SER A 23 -28.45 -9.40 -22.55
N LYS A 24 -29.68 -9.06 -22.23
CA LYS A 24 -30.10 -8.58 -20.93
C LYS A 24 -29.82 -9.69 -19.91
N ALA A 25 -28.64 -9.70 -19.35
CA ALA A 25 -28.40 -10.38 -18.08
C ALA A 25 -29.19 -9.59 -17.04
N SER A 26 -30.31 -10.17 -16.59
CA SER A 26 -31.03 -9.72 -15.40
C SER A 26 -30.09 -9.87 -14.20
N SER A 27 -29.33 -8.84 -13.91
CA SER A 27 -28.67 -8.74 -12.63
C SER A 27 -29.74 -8.42 -11.61
N THR A 28 -30.15 -9.43 -10.87
CA THR A 28 -30.80 -9.27 -9.57
C THR A 28 -29.77 -8.49 -8.73
N ALA A 29 -29.97 -7.19 -8.64
CA ALA A 29 -29.25 -6.35 -7.69
C ALA A 29 -29.62 -6.84 -6.29
N ALA A 30 -28.81 -7.76 -5.76
CA ALA A 30 -28.82 -8.01 -4.33
C ALA A 30 -28.43 -6.67 -3.71
N ASP A 31 -29.37 -6.12 -2.95
CA ASP A 31 -29.23 -4.92 -2.13
C ASP A 31 -28.11 -5.18 -1.11
N THR A 32 -26.87 -5.06 -1.56
CA THR A 32 -25.69 -5.10 -0.69
C THR A 32 -25.73 -3.77 0.03
N LYS A 33 -26.42 -3.71 1.15
CA LYS A 33 -26.26 -2.64 2.13
C LYS A 33 -24.77 -2.43 2.31
N GLU A 34 -24.26 -1.35 1.74
CA GLU A 34 -22.88 -0.93 1.89
C GLU A 34 -22.61 -0.82 3.39
N ALA A 35 -21.88 -1.79 3.92
CA ALA A 35 -21.63 -1.87 5.36
C ALA A 35 -20.88 -0.60 5.77
N ALA A 36 -21.46 0.18 6.65
CA ALA A 36 -20.92 1.46 7.10
C ALA A 36 -19.45 1.28 7.50
N VAL A 37 -18.58 2.14 6.95
CA VAL A 37 -17.14 2.08 7.19
C VAL A 37 -16.89 2.24 8.69
N PRO A 38 -16.14 1.33 9.34
CA PRO A 38 -15.92 1.40 10.77
C PRO A 38 -15.20 2.68 11.17
N LYS A 39 -15.68 3.38 12.18
CA LYS A 39 -15.04 4.59 12.74
C LYS A 39 -13.66 4.30 13.36
N SER A 40 -13.39 3.06 13.71
CA SER A 40 -12.12 2.58 14.26
C SER A 40 -11.72 1.26 13.59
N GLY A 41 -10.44 0.88 13.69
CA GLY A 41 -9.92 -0.38 13.17
C GLY A 41 -8.62 -0.20 12.40
N VAL A 42 -8.15 -1.26 11.78
CA VAL A 42 -6.82 -1.38 11.19
C VAL A 42 -6.91 -1.56 9.69
N ARG A 43 -6.12 -0.81 8.95
CA ARG A 43 -5.79 -1.08 7.54
C ARG A 43 -4.40 -1.68 7.48
N PHE A 44 -4.17 -2.54 6.52
CA PHE A 44 -2.92 -3.26 6.34
C PHE A 44 -2.25 -2.88 5.03
N VAL A 45 -0.93 -2.75 5.07
CA VAL A 45 -0.07 -2.67 3.90
C VAL A 45 1.14 -3.58 4.10
N ILE A 46 1.62 -4.16 3.02
CA ILE A 46 2.83 -4.97 3.06
C ILE A 46 4.05 -4.11 2.70
N CYS A 47 5.07 -4.19 3.52
CA CYS A 47 6.37 -3.59 3.28
C CYS A 47 7.39 -4.71 3.07
N SER A 48 7.46 -5.23 1.83
CA SER A 48 8.34 -6.34 1.52
C SER A 48 9.55 -5.90 0.70
N PRO A 49 10.76 -6.13 1.19
CA PRO A 49 11.98 -5.86 0.45
C PRO A 49 12.18 -6.84 -0.73
N SER A 50 11.69 -8.05 -0.63
CA SER A 50 12.01 -9.17 -1.53
C SER A 50 10.77 -9.77 -2.10
N ASN A 51 9.88 -9.24 -2.74
CA ASN A 51 8.70 -9.90 -3.33
C ASN A 51 8.08 -11.03 -2.44
N ALA A 52 8.49 -11.13 -1.17
CA ALA A 52 7.86 -12.01 -0.21
C ALA A 52 6.39 -11.62 -0.15
N GLN A 53 5.55 -12.51 -0.59
CA GLN A 53 4.11 -12.30 -0.66
C GLN A 53 3.49 -13.01 0.54
N LEU A 54 2.50 -12.37 1.11
CA LEU A 54 1.57 -13.07 1.97
C LEU A 54 0.66 -13.91 1.09
N PRO A 55 0.10 -15.01 1.60
CA PRO A 55 -0.99 -15.70 0.94
C PRO A 55 -2.09 -14.71 0.51
N SER A 56 -2.69 -14.94 -0.65
CA SER A 56 -3.71 -14.03 -1.18
C SER A 56 -4.78 -14.86 -1.92
N PRO A 57 -6.03 -14.76 -1.49
CA PRO A 57 -6.51 -13.95 -0.37
C PRO A 57 -6.12 -14.52 1.00
N LEU A 58 -6.13 -13.66 2.01
CA LEU A 58 -6.16 -14.06 3.40
C LEU A 58 -7.61 -14.00 3.90
N TYR A 59 -7.94 -14.87 4.83
CA TYR A 59 -9.24 -14.88 5.50
C TYR A 59 -9.10 -14.33 6.92
N TYR A 60 -10.10 -13.59 7.40
CA TYR A 60 -10.15 -13.10 8.76
C TYR A 60 -11.58 -13.21 9.31
N LYS A 61 -11.71 -13.38 10.62
CA LYS A 61 -13.00 -13.48 11.28
C LYS A 61 -13.66 -12.11 11.41
N SER A 62 -14.94 -12.03 11.09
CA SER A 62 -15.77 -10.83 11.21
C SER A 62 -17.14 -11.22 11.76
N GLY A 63 -17.28 -11.17 13.08
CA GLY A 63 -18.46 -11.70 13.78
C GLY A 63 -18.52 -13.23 13.70
N LYS A 64 -19.55 -13.76 13.06
CA LYS A 64 -19.72 -15.22 12.87
C LYS A 64 -19.11 -15.73 11.56
N ASP A 65 -18.75 -14.84 10.64
CA ASP A 65 -18.34 -15.19 9.28
C ASP A 65 -16.84 -14.95 9.07
N TYR A 66 -16.29 -15.64 8.07
CA TYR A 66 -14.96 -15.35 7.55
C TYR A 66 -15.06 -14.49 6.29
N LYS A 67 -14.20 -13.49 6.21
CA LYS A 67 -14.12 -12.56 5.07
C LYS A 67 -12.73 -12.55 4.49
N THR A 68 -12.64 -12.30 3.21
CA THR A 68 -11.36 -12.20 2.52
C THR A 68 -10.76 -10.79 2.60
N VAL A 69 -9.44 -10.74 2.65
CA VAL A 69 -8.66 -9.51 2.52
C VAL A 69 -7.40 -9.74 1.69
N ASN A 70 -7.10 -8.79 0.83
CA ASN A 70 -5.82 -8.73 0.12
C ASN A 70 -4.95 -7.63 0.75
N ILE A 71 -3.76 -8.01 1.21
CA ILE A 71 -2.79 -7.06 1.75
C ILE A 71 -1.74 -6.81 0.68
N SER A 72 -1.67 -5.59 0.17
CA SER A 72 -0.78 -5.21 -0.93
C SER A 72 0.24 -4.16 -0.50
N SER A 73 1.29 -3.97 -1.31
CA SER A 73 2.28 -2.92 -1.10
C SER A 73 1.92 -1.58 -1.74
N ARG A 74 0.77 -1.49 -2.41
CA ARG A 74 0.37 -0.30 -3.17
C ARG A 74 -0.87 0.38 -2.63
N ILE A 75 -1.79 -0.41 -2.13
CA ILE A 75 -3.11 0.07 -1.68
C ILE A 75 -3.36 -0.50 -0.29
N PRO A 76 -3.67 0.34 0.72
CA PRO A 76 -4.09 -0.14 2.03
C PRO A 76 -5.35 -1.02 1.91
N SER A 77 -5.42 -2.06 2.72
CA SER A 77 -6.59 -2.93 2.77
C SER A 77 -7.85 -2.17 3.20
N ARG A 78 -8.99 -2.82 3.09
CA ARG A 78 -10.20 -2.38 3.80
C ARG A 78 -9.91 -2.37 5.31
N ARG A 79 -10.64 -1.53 6.04
CA ARG A 79 -10.50 -1.42 7.49
C ARG A 79 -11.12 -2.64 8.18
N ILE A 80 -10.33 -3.30 9.00
CA ILE A 80 -10.72 -4.47 9.78
C ILE A 80 -10.85 -4.04 11.25
N ARG A 81 -11.94 -4.42 11.90
CA ARG A 81 -12.12 -4.22 13.34
C ARG A 81 -11.52 -5.43 14.08
N PRO A 82 -10.62 -5.23 15.05
CA PRO A 82 -10.11 -6.34 15.85
C PRO A 82 -11.19 -6.90 16.75
N GLU A 83 -11.21 -8.22 16.91
CA GLU A 83 -12.05 -8.93 17.88
C GLU A 83 -11.15 -9.36 19.06
N GLY A 84 -11.52 -8.96 20.27
CA GLY A 84 -10.71 -9.29 21.45
C GLY A 84 -9.30 -8.72 21.45
N GLY A 85 -9.06 -7.60 20.74
CA GLY A 85 -7.75 -6.95 20.71
C GLY A 85 -6.75 -7.57 19.73
N LYS A 86 -7.15 -8.58 18.94
CA LYS A 86 -6.29 -9.22 17.93
C LYS A 86 -6.99 -9.38 16.59
N ILE A 87 -6.20 -9.56 15.54
CA ILE A 87 -6.66 -9.93 14.21
C ILE A 87 -5.86 -11.16 13.78
N GLU A 88 -6.59 -12.22 13.45
CA GLU A 88 -6.04 -13.48 12.99
C GLU A 88 -6.34 -13.66 11.52
N PHE A 89 -5.36 -14.19 10.78
CA PHE A 89 -5.48 -14.47 9.36
C PHE A 89 -5.21 -15.92 9.06
N TRP A 90 -5.99 -16.48 8.15
CA TRP A 90 -5.87 -17.84 7.61
C TRP A 90 -5.58 -17.76 6.11
N ASP A 91 -4.90 -18.72 5.57
CA ASP A 91 -4.59 -18.87 4.15
C ASP A 91 -5.67 -19.66 3.37
N GLU A 92 -6.60 -20.30 4.11
CA GLU A 92 -7.79 -20.96 3.58
C GLU A 92 -9.02 -20.56 4.39
N ASP A 93 -10.23 -20.74 3.84
CA ASP A 93 -11.47 -20.48 4.58
C ASP A 93 -11.64 -21.53 5.68
N PRO A 94 -11.59 -21.13 6.98
CA PRO A 94 -11.74 -22.08 8.08
C PRO A 94 -13.11 -22.78 8.14
N ALA A 95 -14.15 -22.15 7.58
CA ALA A 95 -15.49 -22.74 7.55
C ALA A 95 -15.55 -23.85 6.49
N GLU A 96 -15.00 -23.59 5.30
CA GLU A 96 -14.92 -24.61 4.23
C GLU A 96 -14.00 -25.76 4.63
N ALA A 97 -12.83 -25.48 5.22
CA ALA A 97 -11.91 -26.49 5.73
C ALA A 97 -12.58 -27.39 6.78
N ALA A 98 -13.36 -26.80 7.70
CA ALA A 98 -14.11 -27.55 8.70
C ALA A 98 -15.22 -28.41 8.10
N ALA A 99 -15.91 -27.94 7.07
CA ALA A 99 -16.94 -28.70 6.36
C ALA A 99 -16.33 -29.91 5.62
N ALA A 100 -15.23 -29.69 4.89
CA ALA A 100 -14.52 -30.74 4.16
C ALA A 100 -13.97 -31.85 5.09
N ALA A 101 -13.42 -31.48 6.27
CA ALA A 101 -12.96 -32.44 7.26
C ALA A 101 -14.12 -33.30 7.81
N LYS A 102 -15.30 -32.69 8.02
CA LYS A 102 -16.48 -33.41 8.50
C LYS A 102 -16.98 -34.45 7.46
N GLU A 103 -16.97 -34.09 6.18
CA GLU A 103 -17.38 -35.02 5.09
C GLU A 103 -16.45 -36.23 5.00
N LYS A 104 -15.16 -36.05 5.27
CA LYS A 104 -14.14 -37.13 5.27
C LYS A 104 -14.13 -37.98 6.55
N GLY A 105 -14.97 -37.64 7.53
CA GLY A 105 -14.99 -38.35 8.81
C GLY A 105 -13.72 -38.18 9.66
N GLU A 106 -12.90 -37.19 9.34
CA GLU A 106 -11.69 -36.87 10.08
C GLU A 106 -12.02 -36.11 11.38
N LYS A 107 -11.26 -36.43 12.45
CA LYS A 107 -11.36 -35.67 13.70
C LYS A 107 -11.01 -34.20 13.40
N ARG A 108 -11.95 -33.32 13.67
CA ARG A 108 -11.86 -31.87 13.44
C ARG A 108 -10.60 -31.32 14.09
N LYS A 109 -9.62 -30.97 13.30
CA LYS A 109 -8.50 -30.15 13.71
C LYS A 109 -8.89 -28.72 13.38
N GLU A 110 -9.06 -27.87 14.38
CA GLU A 110 -9.34 -26.45 14.12
C GLU A 110 -8.21 -25.86 13.29
N PRO A 111 -8.50 -25.21 12.14
CA PRO A 111 -7.48 -24.59 11.34
C PRO A 111 -6.78 -23.50 12.16
N LYS A 112 -5.45 -23.53 12.17
CA LYS A 112 -4.66 -22.53 12.90
C LYS A 112 -4.44 -21.31 12.04
N PRO A 113 -4.50 -20.09 12.62
CA PRO A 113 -4.15 -18.90 11.89
C PRO A 113 -2.67 -18.93 11.46
N VAL A 114 -2.40 -18.51 10.23
CA VAL A 114 -1.04 -18.38 9.71
C VAL A 114 -0.35 -17.10 10.19
N ILE A 115 -1.14 -16.09 10.55
CA ILE A 115 -0.67 -14.82 11.13
C ILE A 115 -1.65 -14.41 12.23
N SER A 116 -1.12 -14.05 13.39
CA SER A 116 -1.89 -13.46 14.49
C SER A 116 -1.25 -12.12 14.87
N ILE A 117 -2.03 -11.06 14.88
CA ILE A 117 -1.56 -9.69 15.11
C ILE A 117 -2.30 -9.11 16.30
N GLU A 118 -1.56 -8.81 17.36
CA GLU A 118 -2.10 -8.07 18.50
C GLU A 118 -2.20 -6.58 18.16
N VAL A 119 -3.39 -6.03 18.32
CA VAL A 119 -3.67 -4.63 18.02
C VAL A 119 -3.47 -3.79 19.27
N PRO A 120 -2.68 -2.71 19.22
CA PRO A 120 -2.46 -1.85 20.38
C PRO A 120 -3.79 -1.34 20.99
N ALA A 121 -3.85 -1.33 22.31
CA ALA A 121 -4.96 -0.72 23.03
C ALA A 121 -5.04 0.79 22.73
N GLY A 122 -6.23 1.36 22.78
CA GLY A 122 -6.45 2.79 22.59
C GLY A 122 -7.31 3.15 21.39
N GLY A 123 -7.63 2.19 20.54
CA GLY A 123 -8.59 2.37 19.44
C GLY A 123 -8.16 3.38 18.37
N GLY A 124 -9.14 3.82 17.57
CA GLY A 124 -8.92 4.77 16.50
C GLY A 124 -8.60 4.11 15.14
N LYS A 125 -8.19 4.93 14.18
CA LYS A 125 -7.82 4.49 12.84
C LYS A 125 -6.32 4.22 12.81
N LEU A 126 -5.94 2.96 12.58
CA LEU A 126 -4.56 2.50 12.54
C LEU A 126 -4.18 2.02 11.15
N LEU A 127 -2.96 2.31 10.75
CA LEU A 127 -2.27 1.66 9.64
C LEU A 127 -1.28 0.65 10.23
N CYS A 128 -1.43 -0.62 9.86
CA CYS A 128 -0.49 -1.68 10.20
C CYS A 128 0.40 -1.95 8.99
N ILE A 129 1.69 -1.74 9.16
CA ILE A 129 2.72 -2.09 8.16
C ILE A 129 3.19 -3.49 8.49
N VAL A 130 2.95 -4.41 7.56
CA VAL A 130 3.33 -5.82 7.68
C VAL A 130 4.65 -6.02 6.95
N VAL A 131 5.67 -6.47 7.66
CA VAL A 131 6.99 -6.79 7.12
C VAL A 131 7.17 -8.31 7.18
N PRO A 132 6.94 -9.03 6.07
CA PRO A 132 7.05 -10.48 6.04
C PRO A 132 8.47 -10.93 6.38
N GLY A 133 8.58 -11.95 7.23
CA GLY A 133 9.81 -12.67 7.46
C GLY A 133 10.09 -13.72 6.37
N LYS A 134 11.11 -14.53 6.55
CA LYS A 134 11.37 -15.70 5.70
C LYS A 134 10.24 -16.72 5.82
N GLU A 135 9.72 -16.89 7.02
CA GLU A 135 8.55 -17.69 7.36
C GLU A 135 7.44 -16.76 7.85
N LEU A 136 6.19 -17.13 7.65
CA LEU A 136 5.04 -16.31 8.09
C LEU A 136 5.05 -16.02 9.59
N ALA A 137 5.51 -17.00 10.39
CA ALA A 137 5.68 -16.82 11.84
C ALA A 137 6.68 -15.73 12.24
N GLN A 138 7.59 -15.33 11.34
CA GLN A 138 8.58 -14.29 11.57
C GLN A 138 8.12 -12.92 11.06
N THR A 139 6.86 -12.79 10.67
CA THR A 139 6.27 -11.54 10.21
C THR A 139 6.28 -10.51 11.34
N GLN A 140 6.78 -9.32 11.03
CA GLN A 140 6.77 -8.19 11.95
C GLN A 140 5.67 -7.22 11.56
N THR A 141 5.09 -6.56 12.55
CA THR A 141 4.03 -5.57 12.34
C THR A 141 4.34 -4.28 13.09
N TYR A 142 4.07 -3.17 12.43
CA TYR A 142 4.27 -1.83 12.99
C TYR A 142 2.99 -1.04 12.84
N PHE A 143 2.49 -0.50 13.95
CA PHE A 143 1.26 0.27 13.98
C PHE A 143 1.55 1.76 14.02
N LEU A 144 0.84 2.51 13.18
CA LEU A 144 0.87 3.95 13.12
C LEU A 144 -0.55 4.48 13.19
N LYS A 145 -0.78 5.56 13.92
CA LYS A 145 -2.08 6.23 13.90
C LYS A 145 -2.23 6.98 12.58
N GLU A 146 -3.38 6.81 11.93
CA GLU A 146 -3.63 7.51 10.66
C GLU A 146 -3.69 9.03 10.85
N SER A 147 -4.02 9.50 12.07
CA SER A 147 -3.98 10.91 12.44
C SER A 147 -2.58 11.53 12.43
N ASP A 148 -1.54 10.71 12.56
CA ASP A 148 -0.16 11.20 12.63
C ASP A 148 0.42 11.52 11.25
N PHE A 149 -0.29 11.14 10.19
CA PHE A 149 0.14 11.43 8.82
C PHE A 149 -0.35 12.79 8.34
N PRO A 150 0.53 13.59 7.73
CA PRO A 150 0.14 14.90 7.23
C PRO A 150 -0.80 14.77 6.01
N LYS A 151 -2.02 15.28 6.11
CA LYS A 151 -2.98 15.29 5.00
C LYS A 151 -2.52 16.13 3.80
N LYS A 152 -1.69 17.14 4.05
CA LYS A 152 -1.13 18.04 3.04
C LYS A 152 0.36 17.79 2.83
N GLY A 153 0.77 16.52 2.78
CA GLY A 153 2.20 16.28 2.71
C GLY A 153 2.62 14.87 2.43
N MET A 154 3.84 14.58 2.80
CA MET A 154 4.49 13.30 2.59
C MET A 154 5.08 12.81 3.91
N HIS A 155 4.90 11.53 4.18
CA HIS A 155 5.55 10.84 5.27
C HIS A 155 6.53 9.82 4.72
N ILE A 156 7.74 9.76 5.25
CA ILE A 156 8.78 8.81 4.87
C ILE A 156 9.12 7.93 6.05
N ILE A 157 9.19 6.63 5.79
CA ILE A 157 9.64 5.63 6.74
C ILE A 157 10.78 4.85 6.09
N ASN A 158 11.94 4.89 6.71
CA ASN A 158 13.09 4.12 6.24
C ASN A 158 13.14 2.77 6.95
N PHE A 159 12.81 1.69 6.24
CA PHE A 159 12.98 0.30 6.68
C PHE A 159 14.29 -0.31 6.17
N SER A 160 15.15 0.48 5.57
CA SER A 160 16.41 0.00 5.02
C SER A 160 17.60 0.24 5.97
N SER A 161 18.69 -0.43 5.69
CA SER A 161 19.98 -0.19 6.36
C SER A 161 20.79 0.97 5.75
N PHE A 162 20.20 1.71 4.83
CA PHE A 162 20.85 2.85 4.18
C PHE A 162 20.38 4.16 4.80
N PRO A 163 21.28 5.05 5.23
CA PRO A 163 20.89 6.42 5.54
C PRO A 163 20.34 7.10 4.30
N LEU A 164 19.24 7.84 4.46
CA LEU A 164 18.60 8.56 3.38
C LEU A 164 18.78 10.06 3.55
N LYS A 165 18.78 10.76 2.42
CA LYS A 165 18.68 12.21 2.37
C LYS A 165 17.50 12.58 1.49
N MET A 166 16.61 13.36 2.03
CA MET A 166 15.46 13.93 1.33
C MET A 166 15.78 15.35 0.96
N VAL A 167 15.53 15.71 -0.28
CA VAL A 167 15.70 17.07 -0.79
C VAL A 167 14.37 17.47 -1.43
N LEU A 168 13.76 18.53 -0.95
CA LEU A 168 12.49 19.05 -1.43
C LEU A 168 12.66 20.45 -1.98
N SER A 169 11.95 20.75 -3.06
CA SER A 169 11.89 22.08 -3.61
C SER A 169 10.45 22.46 -3.96
N GLU A 170 9.93 23.45 -3.30
CA GLU A 170 8.61 24.00 -3.60
C GLU A 170 8.58 24.76 -4.92
N LYS A 171 9.69 25.38 -5.28
CA LYS A 171 9.85 26.09 -6.56
C LYS A 171 10.12 25.13 -7.73
N GLY A 172 10.59 23.90 -7.42
CA GLY A 172 10.86 22.87 -8.40
C GLY A 172 12.23 22.95 -9.09
N ASP A 173 13.03 23.95 -8.78
CA ASP A 173 14.35 24.20 -9.36
C ASP A 173 15.52 23.78 -8.45
N PHE A 174 15.22 23.40 -7.21
CA PHE A 174 16.19 23.05 -6.17
C PHE A 174 17.21 24.16 -5.83
N SER A 175 16.87 25.42 -6.12
CA SER A 175 17.70 26.57 -5.78
C SER A 175 17.74 26.86 -4.28
N ASP A 176 16.66 26.51 -3.58
CA ASP A 176 16.52 26.69 -2.11
C ASP A 176 15.82 25.44 -1.54
N PRO A 177 16.51 24.31 -1.46
CA PRO A 177 15.90 23.06 -1.09
C PRO A 177 15.80 22.89 0.44
N VAL A 178 14.70 22.31 0.89
CA VAL A 178 14.59 21.75 2.24
C VAL A 178 15.25 20.38 2.24
N GLU A 179 16.30 20.22 3.02
CA GLU A 179 17.04 18.97 3.14
C GLU A 179 16.81 18.31 4.50
N LYS A 180 16.63 16.99 4.49
CA LYS A 180 16.49 16.20 5.70
C LYS A 180 17.17 14.85 5.58
N THR A 181 17.96 14.50 6.57
CA THR A 181 18.50 13.13 6.70
C THR A 181 17.52 12.28 7.50
N VAL A 182 17.26 11.07 7.00
CA VAL A 182 16.45 10.04 7.65
C VAL A 182 17.37 8.87 7.96
N GLY A 183 17.47 8.52 9.22
CA GLY A 183 18.38 7.47 9.71
C GLY A 183 17.98 6.07 9.26
N VAL A 184 18.82 5.10 9.58
CA VAL A 184 18.61 3.69 9.28
C VAL A 184 17.58 3.08 10.22
N PHE A 185 16.89 2.06 9.74
CA PHE A 185 16.00 1.27 10.56
C PHE A 185 16.79 0.29 11.45
N ARG A 186 16.41 0.23 12.70
CA ARG A 186 16.88 -0.75 13.67
C ARG A 186 15.69 -1.51 14.23
N ARG A 187 15.79 -2.82 14.26
CA ARG A 187 14.67 -3.68 14.68
C ARG A 187 14.26 -3.48 16.12
N ASP A 188 15.22 -3.24 17.00
CA ASP A 188 15.04 -2.98 18.43
C ASP A 188 14.37 -1.64 18.71
N GLU A 189 14.59 -0.64 17.85
CA GLU A 189 13.99 0.68 17.97
C GLU A 189 12.62 0.77 17.25
N GLY A 190 12.39 -0.09 16.27
CA GLY A 190 11.19 -0.06 15.44
C GLY A 190 11.06 1.23 14.60
N ILE A 191 9.83 1.70 14.43
CA ILE A 191 9.56 2.99 13.78
C ILE A 191 9.73 4.10 14.82
N SER A 192 10.63 5.02 14.56
CA SER A 192 11.04 6.10 15.48
C SER A 192 11.28 7.40 14.72
N LYS A 193 11.47 8.49 15.46
CA LYS A 193 11.83 9.80 14.87
C LYS A 193 13.15 9.78 14.09
N ASN A 194 14.03 8.81 14.36
CA ASN A 194 15.31 8.69 13.65
C ASN A 194 15.15 8.19 12.23
N ASN A 195 14.20 7.26 12.00
CA ASN A 195 13.99 6.62 10.72
C ASN A 195 12.71 7.07 10.01
N THR A 196 12.07 8.14 10.50
CA THR A 196 10.90 8.76 9.89
C THR A 196 11.08 10.25 9.68
N TRP A 197 10.35 10.79 8.72
CA TRP A 197 10.22 12.23 8.53
C TRP A 197 8.89 12.56 7.85
N SER A 198 8.30 13.67 8.25
CA SER A 198 7.10 14.22 7.63
C SER A 198 7.38 15.60 7.08
N TYR A 199 6.92 15.83 5.86
CA TYR A 199 6.83 17.15 5.26
C TYR A 199 5.36 17.54 5.14
N VAL A 200 5.04 18.75 5.55
CA VAL A 200 3.70 19.34 5.44
C VAL A 200 3.78 20.48 4.43
N GLY A 201 3.03 20.36 3.35
CA GLY A 201 2.92 21.44 2.35
C GLY A 201 2.00 22.56 2.84
N GLU A 202 2.33 23.78 2.47
CA GLU A 202 1.55 24.97 2.89
C GLU A 202 0.17 24.99 2.22
N GLU A 203 0.12 24.73 0.91
CA GLU A 203 -1.09 24.87 0.10
C GLU A 203 -1.48 23.56 -0.60
N ALA A 204 -2.77 23.23 -0.56
CA ALA A 204 -3.31 22.10 -1.32
C ALA A 204 -3.28 22.44 -2.84
N GLY A 205 -2.99 21.42 -3.66
CA GLY A 205 -2.88 21.58 -5.10
C GLY A 205 -1.47 21.93 -5.60
N LYS A 206 -0.59 22.40 -4.72
CA LYS A 206 0.80 22.72 -5.07
C LYS A 206 1.57 21.44 -5.42
N SER A 207 2.40 21.53 -6.46
CA SER A 207 3.28 20.42 -6.87
C SER A 207 4.68 20.66 -6.34
N ILE A 208 5.19 19.75 -5.54
CA ILE A 208 6.50 19.82 -4.89
C ILE A 208 7.44 18.83 -5.54
N ALA A 209 8.59 19.30 -5.98
CA ALA A 209 9.65 18.45 -6.48
C ALA A 209 10.41 17.83 -5.29
N PHE A 210 10.77 16.57 -5.41
CA PHE A 210 11.62 15.91 -4.42
C PHE A 210 12.69 15.03 -5.05
N ALA A 211 13.81 14.93 -4.38
CA ALA A 211 14.83 13.91 -4.64
C ALA A 211 15.06 13.10 -3.36
N LEU A 212 14.94 11.80 -3.48
CA LEU A 212 15.32 10.85 -2.46
C LEU A 212 16.68 10.27 -2.80
N MET A 213 17.61 10.37 -1.88
CA MET A 213 18.97 9.93 -2.02
C MET A 213 19.31 8.92 -0.92
N TYR A 214 20.26 8.05 -1.16
CA TYR A 214 20.77 7.08 -0.19
C TYR A 214 22.29 7.04 -0.20
N LYS A 215 22.88 6.56 0.88
CA LYS A 215 24.32 6.35 0.99
C LYS A 215 24.62 4.89 1.37
N GLY A 216 25.35 4.19 0.52
CA GLY A 216 25.88 2.86 0.82
C GLY A 216 27.05 2.92 1.80
N LYS A 217 27.46 1.76 2.33
CA LYS A 217 28.57 1.69 3.32
C LYS A 217 29.89 2.23 2.77
N GLU A 218 30.17 1.98 1.51
CA GLU A 218 31.42 2.36 0.83
C GLU A 218 31.31 3.68 0.06
N ASP A 219 30.11 4.24 0.00
CA ASP A 219 29.89 5.46 -0.75
C ASP A 219 30.39 6.69 0.04
N LYS A 220 31.14 7.56 -0.61
CA LYS A 220 31.55 8.84 -0.04
C LYS A 220 30.39 9.84 -0.04
N GLU A 221 29.52 9.77 -1.03
CA GLU A 221 28.43 10.71 -1.27
C GLU A 221 27.06 10.02 -1.35
N PHE A 222 26.01 10.80 -1.22
CA PHE A 222 24.66 10.33 -1.44
C PHE A 222 24.38 10.15 -2.94
N LYS A 223 23.84 8.99 -3.30
CA LYS A 223 23.39 8.66 -4.65
C LYS A 223 21.89 8.85 -4.77
N ARG A 224 21.44 9.35 -5.90
CA ARG A 224 20.02 9.55 -6.15
C ARG A 224 19.30 8.20 -6.34
N LEU A 225 18.31 7.93 -5.50
CA LEU A 225 17.41 6.80 -5.63
C LEU A 225 16.23 7.13 -6.56
N LYS A 226 15.61 8.29 -6.33
CA LYS A 226 14.46 8.74 -7.10
C LYS A 226 14.39 10.26 -7.08
N ALA A 227 13.95 10.85 -8.20
CA ALA A 227 13.47 12.22 -8.25
C ALA A 227 12.07 12.20 -8.89
N SER A 228 11.17 12.98 -8.35
CA SER A 228 9.78 13.03 -8.80
C SER A 228 9.10 14.30 -8.29
N ARG A 229 7.85 14.45 -8.60
CA ARG A 229 6.96 15.46 -8.01
C ARG A 229 5.81 14.76 -7.30
N PHE A 230 5.30 15.38 -6.26
CA PHE A 230 4.04 15.00 -5.66
C PHE A 230 3.14 16.21 -5.53
N SER A 231 1.84 15.99 -5.70
CA SER A 231 0.84 17.04 -5.48
C SER A 231 0.40 17.01 -4.03
N VAL A 232 0.43 18.15 -3.39
CA VAL A 232 -0.10 18.31 -2.03
C VAL A 232 -1.61 18.14 -2.09
N SER A 233 -2.11 17.05 -1.50
CA SER A 233 -3.55 16.78 -1.40
C SER A 233 -4.07 17.26 -0.05
N GLY A 234 -5.25 17.87 -0.03
CA GLY A 234 -5.91 18.22 1.24
C GLY A 234 -6.60 17.03 1.93
N GLN A 235 -6.72 15.89 1.23
CA GLN A 235 -7.54 14.74 1.67
C GLN A 235 -6.75 13.42 1.81
N GLN A 236 -5.51 13.40 1.34
CA GLN A 236 -4.71 12.17 1.28
C GLN A 236 -3.31 12.42 1.85
N ALA A 237 -2.83 11.46 2.63
CA ALA A 237 -1.44 11.41 3.02
C ALA A 237 -0.66 10.49 2.06
N GLN A 238 0.46 10.98 1.54
CA GLN A 238 1.41 10.15 0.81
C GLN A 238 2.40 9.54 1.78
N ILE A 239 2.45 8.22 1.85
CA ILE A 239 3.41 7.48 2.68
C ILE A 239 4.40 6.78 1.77
N ASN A 240 5.67 7.05 1.99
CA ASN A 240 6.79 6.48 1.26
C ASN A 240 7.60 5.59 2.21
N MET A 241 7.65 4.32 1.92
CA MET A 241 8.45 3.33 2.65
C MET A 241 9.68 2.98 1.84
N VAL A 242 10.85 3.09 2.42
CA VAL A 242 12.11 2.71 1.79
C VAL A 242 12.59 1.41 2.40
N VAL A 243 12.74 0.40 1.56
CA VAL A 243 13.16 -0.95 1.94
C VAL A 243 14.46 -1.32 1.22
N LYS A 244 15.20 -2.28 1.74
CA LYS A 244 16.32 -2.88 1.00
C LYS A 244 15.75 -3.74 -0.13
N ASP A 245 16.23 -3.56 -1.36
CA ASP A 245 15.92 -4.49 -2.46
C ASP A 245 16.54 -5.86 -2.12
N GLY A 246 15.73 -6.92 -2.19
CA GLY A 246 16.17 -8.26 -1.85
C GLY A 246 17.18 -8.86 -2.83
N THR A 247 17.19 -8.37 -4.08
CA THR A 247 18.07 -8.88 -5.14
C THR A 247 19.28 -7.98 -5.40
N ARG A 248 19.17 -6.71 -5.08
CA ARG A 248 20.19 -5.70 -5.30
C ARG A 248 20.58 -5.06 -3.96
N ASN A 249 21.83 -4.73 -3.78
CA ASN A 249 22.28 -4.03 -2.57
C ASN A 249 21.99 -2.51 -2.65
N ILE A 250 20.79 -2.15 -3.01
CA ILE A 250 20.29 -0.79 -3.10
C ILE A 250 18.91 -0.69 -2.41
N PRO A 251 18.49 0.49 -1.98
CA PRO A 251 17.14 0.67 -1.46
C PRO A 251 16.09 0.69 -2.60
N LYS A 252 14.86 0.37 -2.24
CA LYS A 252 13.67 0.43 -3.10
C LYS A 252 12.61 1.29 -2.43
N LEU A 253 11.94 2.14 -3.19
CA LEU A 253 10.85 2.98 -2.70
C LEU A 253 9.49 2.32 -3.00
N LEU A 254 8.69 2.19 -1.96
CA LEU A 254 7.29 1.81 -2.01
C LEU A 254 6.46 3.02 -1.60
N SER A 255 5.50 3.42 -2.43
CA SER A 255 4.65 4.58 -2.15
C SER A 255 3.19 4.15 -2.10
N ILE A 256 2.49 4.58 -1.07
CA ILE A 256 1.06 4.38 -0.89
C ILE A 256 0.36 5.71 -0.65
N GLN A 257 -0.92 5.76 -0.98
CA GLN A 257 -1.80 6.87 -0.64
C GLN A 257 -2.81 6.41 0.40
N LEU A 258 -2.83 7.09 1.52
CA LEU A 258 -3.81 6.86 2.58
C LEU A 258 -4.97 7.82 2.38
N MET A 259 -6.06 7.30 1.81
CA MET A 259 -7.28 8.06 1.59
C MET A 259 -8.14 8.06 2.86
N GLU A 260 -8.86 9.15 3.12
CA GLU A 260 -9.92 9.13 4.13
C GLU A 260 -11.02 8.15 3.71
N ASP A 261 -11.61 7.49 4.70
CA ASP A 261 -12.82 6.69 4.50
C ASP A 261 -13.96 7.66 4.15
N LYS A 262 -14.60 7.43 3.03
CA LYS A 262 -15.82 8.14 2.64
C LYS A 262 -17.00 7.62 3.42
#